data_dad5e7024b4d774204db0d7dfe9808ef
#
_entry.id   dad5e7024b4d774204db0d7dfe9808ef
#
_cell.length_a   1.000
_cell.length_b   1.000
_cell.length_c   1.000
_cell.angle_alpha   90.00
_cell.angle_beta   90.00
_cell.angle_gamma   90.00
#
_symmetry.space_group_name_H-M   'P 1'
#
loop_
_entity.id
_entity.type
_entity.pdbx_description
1 polymer ?
#
loop_
_entity_poly.entity_id
_entity_poly.type
_entity_poly.pdbx_seq_one_letter_code
_entity_poly.pdbx_strand_id
1 'polypeptide(L)'
;MIIQTAKKIINDVEDNLGGNMEKITTVLFDLDGTLIPFDQKEFIESYLYHISNKFVPMGYDKNTLIKALWDGTGNMVKNDGKVRNRDVFKSTFAELMEKEYDEMEGDFMEFYEKEFDDVKQTLQEEVDRAGFIKTIKDQGLKVVLATNPIFPKAAIQTRLKWIGLSVDDFDYVTTFENSHYCKPNLEYYKEIFENINSKPEESIMVGNNALEDMIVSELGVRTFLITDNLENPEKIDINKFENGNFDDIANKVLNIL
;
A
#
# COMPACT_ATOMS: atom_id res chain seq x y z
N MET A 1 -6.08 -45.32 -12.04
CA MET A 1 -5.61 -45.58 -10.66
C MET A 1 -4.93 -44.34 -10.06
N ILE A 2 -3.94 -43.75 -10.72
CA ILE A 2 -3.21 -42.56 -10.23
C ILE A 2 -4.11 -41.33 -10.05
N ILE A 3 -5.02 -41.04 -11.00
CA ILE A 3 -5.96 -39.90 -10.94
C ILE A 3 -7.00 -40.05 -9.83
N GLN A 4 -7.44 -41.27 -9.52
CA GLN A 4 -8.36 -41.53 -8.41
C GLN A 4 -7.66 -41.41 -7.05
N THR A 5 -6.37 -41.78 -6.95
CA THR A 5 -5.57 -41.62 -5.75
C THR A 5 -5.26 -40.14 -5.48
N ALA A 6 -4.95 -39.36 -6.52
CA ALA A 6 -4.74 -37.92 -6.41
C ALA A 6 -6.03 -37.19 -5.96
N LYS A 7 -7.17 -37.51 -6.54
CA LYS A 7 -8.47 -36.96 -6.09
C LYS A 7 -8.81 -37.34 -4.65
N LYS A 8 -8.47 -38.55 -4.22
CA LYS A 8 -8.68 -38.98 -2.84
C LYS A 8 -7.76 -38.24 -1.87
N ILE A 9 -6.50 -38.03 -2.23
CA ILE A 9 -5.54 -37.23 -1.42
C ILE A 9 -6.01 -35.77 -1.32
N ILE A 10 -6.53 -35.18 -2.41
CA ILE A 10 -7.06 -33.82 -2.39
C ILE A 10 -8.29 -33.73 -1.47
N ASN A 11 -9.25 -34.66 -1.59
CA ASN A 11 -10.42 -34.69 -0.71
C ASN A 11 -10.06 -35.02 0.76
N ASP A 12 -9.09 -35.92 1.00
CA ASP A 12 -8.63 -36.26 2.37
C ASP A 12 -7.85 -35.08 3.02
N VAL A 13 -7.25 -34.18 2.21
CA VAL A 13 -6.61 -32.92 2.69
C VAL A 13 -7.69 -31.86 2.99
N GLU A 14 -8.73 -31.76 2.15
CA GLU A 14 -9.88 -30.88 2.38
C GLU A 14 -10.70 -31.31 3.62
N ASP A 15 -10.88 -32.61 3.86
CA ASP A 15 -11.61 -33.15 5.02
C ASP A 15 -10.79 -33.10 6.33
N ASN A 16 -9.45 -33.12 6.28
CA ASN A 16 -8.59 -33.06 7.49
C ASN A 16 -8.23 -31.64 7.94
N LEU A 17 -8.45 -30.62 7.08
CA LEU A 17 -8.30 -29.20 7.45
C LEU A 17 -9.63 -28.63 7.98
N GLY A 18 -10.51 -29.44 8.52
CA GLY A 18 -11.83 -29.22 9.16
C GLY A 18 -12.18 -27.83 9.69
N GLY A 19 -11.97 -26.80 8.90
CA GLY A 19 -12.52 -25.47 9.04
C GLY A 19 -12.97 -25.04 7.67
N ASN A 20 -14.22 -24.64 7.55
CA ASN A 20 -14.79 -23.96 6.37
C ASN A 20 -13.91 -22.71 6.10
N MET A 21 -12.81 -22.87 5.34
CA MET A 21 -12.04 -21.68 4.89
C MET A 21 -12.97 -20.90 3.98
N GLU A 22 -13.39 -19.72 4.42
CA GLU A 22 -14.25 -18.88 3.61
C GLU A 22 -13.54 -18.54 2.28
N LYS A 23 -14.33 -18.54 1.21
CA LYS A 23 -13.80 -18.26 -0.12
C LYS A 23 -13.28 -16.82 -0.15
N ILE A 24 -12.04 -16.62 -0.63
CA ILE A 24 -11.51 -15.28 -0.84
C ILE A 24 -12.32 -14.56 -1.92
N THR A 25 -12.74 -13.36 -1.61
CA THR A 25 -13.49 -12.46 -2.50
C THR A 25 -12.76 -11.12 -2.71
N THR A 26 -11.76 -10.82 -1.88
CA THR A 26 -11.05 -9.55 -1.88
C THR A 26 -9.55 -9.73 -1.68
N VAL A 27 -8.75 -9.06 -2.50
CA VAL A 27 -7.29 -8.99 -2.36
C VAL A 27 -6.88 -7.56 -2.08
N LEU A 28 -6.18 -7.33 -0.98
CA LEU A 28 -5.58 -6.06 -0.64
C LEU A 28 -4.09 -6.12 -0.95
N PHE A 29 -3.57 -5.14 -1.65
CA PHE A 29 -2.14 -4.98 -1.92
C PHE A 29 -1.61 -3.73 -1.26
N ASP A 30 -0.46 -3.83 -0.62
CA ASP A 30 0.39 -2.69 -0.40
C ASP A 30 1.06 -2.26 -1.72
N LEU A 31 1.64 -1.05 -1.76
CA LEU A 31 2.25 -0.49 -2.97
C LEU A 31 3.77 -0.57 -2.91
N ASP A 32 4.35 0.15 -1.96
CA ASP A 32 5.77 0.46 -1.91
C ASP A 32 6.58 -0.71 -1.33
N GLY A 33 7.49 -1.30 -2.12
CA GLY A 33 8.19 -2.54 -1.75
C GLY A 33 7.37 -3.82 -2.01
N THR A 34 6.08 -3.70 -2.40
CA THR A 34 5.18 -4.82 -2.72
C THR A 34 4.90 -4.89 -4.22
N LEU A 35 4.01 -4.04 -4.74
CA LEU A 35 3.76 -3.95 -6.18
C LEU A 35 4.90 -3.21 -6.90
N ILE A 36 5.50 -2.23 -6.26
CA ILE A 36 6.64 -1.45 -6.77
C ILE A 36 7.92 -1.92 -6.08
N PRO A 37 8.88 -2.50 -6.81
CA PRO A 37 10.15 -2.97 -6.25
C PRO A 37 11.13 -1.80 -6.11
N PHE A 38 11.25 -1.22 -4.93
CA PHE A 38 12.28 -0.23 -4.61
C PHE A 38 12.77 -0.32 -3.16
N ASP A 39 13.95 0.23 -2.91
CA ASP A 39 14.45 0.47 -1.56
C ASP A 39 13.82 1.74 -0.99
N GLN A 40 13.16 1.64 0.17
CA GLN A 40 12.44 2.76 0.79
C GLN A 40 13.35 3.95 1.08
N LYS A 41 14.60 3.71 1.48
CA LYS A 41 15.55 4.79 1.78
C LYS A 41 15.92 5.57 0.53
N GLU A 42 16.23 4.86 -0.56
CA GLU A 42 16.55 5.49 -1.85
C GLU A 42 15.37 6.29 -2.40
N PHE A 43 14.16 5.74 -2.28
CA PHE A 43 12.94 6.44 -2.65
C PHE A 43 12.77 7.74 -1.86
N ILE A 44 12.88 7.71 -0.53
CA ILE A 44 12.73 8.90 0.31
C ILE A 44 13.81 9.95 -0.01
N GLU A 45 15.06 9.54 -0.16
CA GLU A 45 16.17 10.45 -0.50
C GLU A 45 15.91 11.14 -1.85
N SER A 46 15.49 10.39 -2.87
CA SER A 46 15.15 10.92 -4.19
C SER A 46 13.94 11.85 -4.14
N TYR A 47 12.87 11.45 -3.44
CA TYR A 47 11.69 12.27 -3.23
C TYR A 47 12.02 13.63 -2.61
N LEU A 48 12.78 13.63 -1.49
CA LEU A 48 13.19 14.87 -0.82
C LEU A 48 14.10 15.73 -1.67
N TYR A 49 14.94 15.12 -2.51
CA TYR A 49 15.77 15.84 -3.46
C TYR A 49 14.90 16.56 -4.52
N HIS A 50 14.01 15.87 -5.19
CA HIS A 50 13.19 16.45 -6.26
C HIS A 50 12.20 17.50 -5.75
N ILE A 51 11.54 17.26 -4.61
CA ILE A 51 10.62 18.26 -4.04
C ILE A 51 11.37 19.51 -3.58
N SER A 52 12.59 19.36 -3.02
CA SER A 52 13.42 20.51 -2.67
C SER A 52 13.81 21.31 -3.92
N ASN A 53 14.17 20.64 -5.01
CA ASN A 53 14.56 21.32 -6.26
C ASN A 53 13.40 22.12 -6.88
N LYS A 54 12.14 21.72 -6.66
CA LYS A 54 10.99 22.51 -7.08
C LYS A 54 10.77 23.72 -6.17
N PHE A 55 10.70 23.51 -4.87
CA PHE A 55 10.21 24.52 -3.96
C PHE A 55 11.27 25.53 -3.48
N VAL A 56 12.56 25.15 -3.38
CA VAL A 56 13.61 26.06 -2.95
C VAL A 56 13.80 27.26 -3.92
N PRO A 57 13.80 27.07 -5.26
CA PRO A 57 13.85 28.21 -6.20
C PRO A 57 12.64 29.14 -6.11
N MET A 58 11.50 28.66 -5.57
CA MET A 58 10.28 29.45 -5.34
C MET A 58 10.40 30.31 -4.06
N GLY A 59 11.51 30.21 -3.33
CA GLY A 59 11.80 31.00 -2.14
C GLY A 59 11.51 30.32 -0.81
N TYR A 60 11.20 29.01 -0.82
CA TYR A 60 10.98 28.26 0.42
C TYR A 60 12.30 27.79 1.03
N ASP A 61 12.42 27.89 2.36
CA ASP A 61 13.58 27.35 3.07
C ASP A 61 13.54 25.81 3.05
N LYS A 62 14.65 25.21 2.60
CA LYS A 62 14.74 23.75 2.45
C LYS A 62 14.51 22.99 3.75
N ASN A 63 15.09 23.45 4.85
CA ASN A 63 15.01 22.73 6.12
C ASN A 63 13.60 22.81 6.70
N THR A 64 12.97 23.98 6.60
CA THR A 64 11.59 24.19 7.03
C THR A 64 10.63 23.34 6.20
N LEU A 65 10.80 23.29 4.87
CA LEU A 65 9.98 22.45 4.00
C LEU A 65 10.10 20.96 4.36
N ILE A 66 11.33 20.45 4.48
CA ILE A 66 11.57 19.04 4.84
C ILE A 66 10.98 18.73 6.21
N LYS A 67 11.18 19.63 7.19
CA LYS A 67 10.60 19.47 8.53
C LYS A 67 9.07 19.43 8.48
N ALA A 68 8.44 20.31 7.72
CA ALA A 68 6.98 20.36 7.58
C ALA A 68 6.43 19.09 6.94
N LEU A 69 7.12 18.53 5.94
CA LEU A 69 6.76 17.24 5.35
C LEU A 69 6.86 16.10 6.36
N TRP A 70 7.96 16.01 7.11
CA TRP A 70 8.16 14.95 8.11
C TRP A 70 7.18 15.04 9.27
N ASP A 71 7.02 16.22 9.85
CA ASP A 71 6.12 16.42 10.99
C ASP A 71 4.66 16.21 10.57
N GLY A 72 4.28 16.70 9.37
CA GLY A 72 2.96 16.46 8.79
C GLY A 72 2.67 14.99 8.60
N THR A 73 3.62 14.24 8.02
CA THR A 73 3.52 12.78 7.89
C THR A 73 3.45 12.09 9.24
N GLY A 74 4.32 12.45 10.18
CA GLY A 74 4.32 11.87 11.53
C GLY A 74 3.03 12.11 12.30
N ASN A 75 2.36 13.25 12.07
CA ASN A 75 1.06 13.55 12.68
C ASN A 75 -0.09 12.78 12.00
N MET A 76 -0.01 12.54 10.67
CA MET A 76 -0.97 11.66 10.00
C MET A 76 -0.91 10.22 10.56
N VAL A 77 0.30 9.70 10.79
CA VAL A 77 0.47 8.35 11.39
C VAL A 77 -0.14 8.26 12.79
N LYS A 78 -0.18 9.37 13.52
CA LYS A 78 -0.77 9.46 14.87
C LYS A 78 -2.23 9.92 14.87
N ASN A 79 -2.86 10.07 13.71
CA ASN A 79 -4.23 10.55 13.61
C ASN A 79 -5.19 9.66 14.42
N ASP A 80 -6.06 10.29 15.20
CA ASP A 80 -7.05 9.61 16.04
C ASP A 80 -8.41 9.38 15.35
N GLY A 81 -8.46 9.67 14.03
CA GLY A 81 -9.63 9.42 13.18
C GLY A 81 -10.72 10.48 13.21
N LYS A 82 -10.53 11.59 13.91
CA LYS A 82 -11.56 12.67 13.96
C LYS A 82 -11.67 13.46 12.66
N VAL A 83 -10.55 13.59 11.96
CA VAL A 83 -10.45 14.29 10.68
C VAL A 83 -9.62 13.45 9.71
N ARG A 84 -9.67 13.75 8.42
CA ARG A 84 -8.89 13.02 7.42
C ARG A 84 -7.40 13.32 7.55
N ASN A 85 -6.58 12.40 7.09
CA ASN A 85 -5.12 12.55 7.09
C ASN A 85 -4.67 13.82 6.36
N ARG A 86 -5.34 14.16 5.23
CA ARG A 86 -5.10 15.43 4.52
C ARG A 86 -5.27 16.65 5.44
N ASP A 87 -6.29 16.68 6.27
CA ASP A 87 -6.57 17.83 7.13
C ASP A 87 -5.55 17.93 8.26
N VAL A 88 -5.11 16.77 8.81
CA VAL A 88 -3.99 16.71 9.78
C VAL A 88 -2.71 17.23 9.16
N PHE A 89 -2.37 16.76 7.95
CA PHE A 89 -1.18 17.21 7.22
C PHE A 89 -1.23 18.72 6.98
N LYS A 90 -2.33 19.23 6.42
CA LYS A 90 -2.52 20.67 6.12
C LYS A 90 -2.32 21.55 7.34
N SER A 91 -2.94 21.17 8.46
CA SER A 91 -2.81 21.94 9.71
C SER A 91 -1.36 22.01 10.20
N THR A 92 -0.66 20.86 10.23
CA THR A 92 0.74 20.81 10.67
C THR A 92 1.66 21.56 9.70
N PHE A 93 1.43 21.39 8.41
CA PHE A 93 2.21 22.03 7.36
C PHE A 93 2.06 23.56 7.40
N ALA A 94 0.83 24.05 7.52
CA ALA A 94 0.54 25.48 7.59
C ALA A 94 1.21 26.16 8.81
N GLU A 95 1.20 25.49 9.97
CA GLU A 95 1.84 26.00 11.19
C GLU A 95 3.36 26.17 10.99
N LEU A 96 4.02 25.19 10.36
CA LEU A 96 5.47 25.20 10.19
C LEU A 96 5.94 26.09 9.03
N MET A 97 5.16 26.17 7.96
CA MET A 97 5.48 26.98 6.79
C MET A 97 5.03 28.43 6.92
N GLU A 98 4.26 28.77 7.99
CA GLU A 98 3.61 30.07 8.17
C GLU A 98 2.81 30.50 6.93
N LYS A 99 2.18 29.49 6.28
CA LYS A 99 1.44 29.64 5.02
C LYS A 99 0.39 28.54 4.89
N GLU A 100 -0.82 28.91 4.46
CA GLU A 100 -1.86 27.92 4.21
C GLU A 100 -1.47 26.93 3.10
N TYR A 101 -1.65 25.63 3.35
CA TYR A 101 -1.36 24.59 2.38
C TYR A 101 -2.10 24.79 1.06
N ASP A 102 -3.35 25.28 1.10
CA ASP A 102 -4.17 25.52 -0.08
C ASP A 102 -3.55 26.53 -1.05
N GLU A 103 -2.71 27.44 -0.58
CA GLU A 103 -1.96 28.38 -1.41
C GLU A 103 -0.81 27.69 -2.16
N MET A 104 -0.35 26.54 -1.68
CA MET A 104 0.74 25.76 -2.26
C MET A 104 0.24 24.47 -2.93
N GLU A 105 -1.01 24.10 -2.75
CA GLU A 105 -1.56 22.82 -3.21
C GLU A 105 -1.39 22.64 -4.73
N GLY A 106 -1.58 23.70 -5.51
CA GLY A 106 -1.38 23.67 -6.96
C GLY A 106 0.05 23.30 -7.35
N ASP A 107 1.03 23.86 -6.64
CA ASP A 107 2.47 23.58 -6.87
C ASP A 107 2.83 22.14 -6.47
N PHE A 108 2.23 21.61 -5.38
CA PHE A 108 2.36 20.21 -4.99
C PHE A 108 1.73 19.26 -6.00
N MET A 109 0.53 19.58 -6.51
CA MET A 109 -0.11 18.77 -7.55
C MET A 109 0.74 18.74 -8.80
N GLU A 110 1.23 19.90 -9.24
CA GLU A 110 2.13 19.99 -10.39
C GLU A 110 3.40 19.16 -10.18
N PHE A 111 4.02 19.22 -8.96
CA PHE A 111 5.17 18.40 -8.62
C PHE A 111 4.87 16.90 -8.77
N TYR A 112 3.77 16.43 -8.19
CA TYR A 112 3.41 15.01 -8.26
C TYR A 112 3.07 14.52 -9.66
N GLU A 113 2.57 15.40 -10.54
CA GLU A 113 2.25 15.07 -11.92
C GLU A 113 3.45 15.12 -12.87
N LYS A 114 4.50 15.87 -12.53
CA LYS A 114 5.66 16.13 -13.40
C LYS A 114 6.98 15.63 -12.78
N GLU A 115 7.59 16.43 -11.89
CA GLU A 115 8.95 16.18 -11.40
C GLU A 115 9.04 14.94 -10.51
N PHE A 116 7.96 14.52 -9.88
CA PHE A 116 7.91 13.29 -9.09
C PHE A 116 8.11 12.03 -9.96
N ASP A 117 7.83 12.09 -11.26
CA ASP A 117 8.10 10.99 -12.17
C ASP A 117 9.60 10.63 -12.25
N ASP A 118 10.49 11.59 -12.01
CA ASP A 118 11.93 11.35 -11.97
C ASP A 118 12.37 10.43 -10.82
N VAL A 119 11.53 10.30 -9.77
CA VAL A 119 11.79 9.37 -8.65
C VAL A 119 11.72 7.92 -9.13
N LYS A 120 11.09 7.63 -10.27
CA LYS A 120 11.07 6.32 -10.92
C LYS A 120 12.47 5.70 -11.07
N GLN A 121 13.53 6.50 -11.16
CA GLN A 121 14.92 6.01 -11.21
C GLN A 121 15.33 5.16 -10.00
N THR A 122 14.57 5.17 -8.90
CA THR A 122 14.82 4.33 -7.71
C THR A 122 14.23 2.93 -7.82
N LEU A 123 13.52 2.61 -8.91
CA LEU A 123 13.08 1.24 -9.15
C LEU A 123 14.27 0.31 -9.32
N GLN A 124 14.25 -0.80 -8.59
CA GLN A 124 15.29 -1.84 -8.68
C GLN A 124 15.22 -2.60 -10.01
N GLU A 125 14.02 -2.71 -10.58
CA GLU A 125 13.77 -3.32 -11.87
C GLU A 125 12.53 -2.72 -12.54
N GLU A 126 12.46 -2.79 -13.86
CA GLU A 126 11.23 -2.45 -14.59
C GLU A 126 10.23 -3.61 -14.49
N VAL A 127 9.04 -3.33 -13.98
CA VAL A 127 7.97 -4.31 -13.84
C VAL A 127 6.68 -3.80 -14.47
N ASP A 128 5.89 -4.73 -15.02
CA ASP A 128 4.51 -4.48 -15.45
C ASP A 128 3.57 -5.38 -14.63
N ARG A 129 2.73 -4.75 -13.82
CA ARG A 129 1.76 -5.43 -12.95
C ARG A 129 0.35 -5.47 -13.55
N ALA A 130 0.10 -4.83 -14.69
CA ALA A 130 -1.24 -4.71 -15.28
C ALA A 130 -1.85 -6.09 -15.58
N GLY A 131 -1.08 -6.99 -16.19
CA GLY A 131 -1.54 -8.36 -16.49
C GLY A 131 -1.90 -9.14 -15.24
N PHE A 132 -1.14 -9.00 -14.16
CA PHE A 132 -1.39 -9.67 -12.88
C PHE A 132 -2.68 -9.17 -12.22
N ILE A 133 -2.83 -7.86 -12.04
CA ILE A 133 -4.04 -7.26 -11.45
C ILE A 133 -5.28 -7.59 -12.29
N LYS A 134 -5.17 -7.48 -13.62
CA LYS A 134 -6.26 -7.86 -14.52
C LYS A 134 -6.69 -9.31 -14.33
N THR A 135 -5.75 -10.23 -14.21
CA THR A 135 -6.08 -11.65 -14.02
C THR A 135 -6.87 -11.89 -12.75
N ILE A 136 -6.54 -11.20 -11.65
CA ILE A 136 -7.29 -11.29 -10.38
C ILE A 136 -8.71 -10.75 -10.55
N LYS A 137 -8.88 -9.61 -11.21
CA LYS A 137 -10.20 -9.01 -11.48
C LYS A 137 -11.07 -9.86 -12.41
N ASP A 138 -10.47 -10.47 -13.44
CA ASP A 138 -11.19 -11.37 -14.37
C ASP A 138 -11.77 -12.60 -13.67
N GLN A 139 -11.28 -12.96 -12.49
CA GLN A 139 -11.84 -14.01 -11.63
C GLN A 139 -12.96 -13.53 -10.71
N GLY A 140 -13.33 -12.27 -10.82
CA GLY A 140 -14.44 -11.67 -10.06
C GLY A 140 -14.06 -11.25 -8.63
N LEU A 141 -12.76 -11.13 -8.32
CA LEU A 141 -12.30 -10.63 -7.04
C LEU A 141 -12.25 -9.11 -7.03
N LYS A 142 -12.53 -8.52 -5.86
CA LYS A 142 -12.21 -7.13 -5.59
C LYS A 142 -10.70 -6.98 -5.38
N VAL A 143 -10.12 -5.92 -5.95
CA VAL A 143 -8.71 -5.57 -5.78
C VAL A 143 -8.61 -4.20 -5.14
N VAL A 144 -7.94 -4.13 -3.99
CA VAL A 144 -7.79 -2.91 -3.19
C VAL A 144 -6.32 -2.54 -3.11
N LEU A 145 -6.00 -1.28 -3.38
CA LEU A 145 -4.69 -0.74 -3.05
C LEU A 145 -4.73 -0.18 -1.63
N ALA A 146 -4.21 -0.95 -0.69
CA ALA A 146 -4.14 -0.63 0.73
C ALA A 146 -2.73 -0.11 1.09
N THR A 147 -2.29 0.97 0.45
CA THR A 147 -1.02 1.65 0.75
C THR A 147 -1.16 2.55 1.98
N ASN A 148 -0.08 2.84 2.70
CA ASN A 148 -0.14 3.76 3.83
C ASN A 148 -0.57 5.15 3.35
N PRO A 149 -1.72 5.72 3.82
CA PRO A 149 -2.35 6.90 3.23
C PRO A 149 -1.71 8.21 3.70
N ILE A 150 -0.41 8.34 3.43
CA ILE A 150 0.41 9.52 3.74
C ILE A 150 0.72 10.36 2.50
N PHE A 151 0.30 9.91 1.33
CA PHE A 151 0.46 10.62 0.06
C PHE A 151 -0.88 10.99 -0.58
N PRO A 152 -0.92 12.08 -1.37
CA PRO A 152 -2.09 12.45 -2.15
C PRO A 152 -2.32 11.47 -3.32
N LYS A 153 -3.58 11.42 -3.78
CA LYS A 153 -3.98 10.59 -4.93
C LYS A 153 -3.08 10.82 -6.16
N ALA A 154 -2.65 12.05 -6.41
CA ALA A 154 -1.76 12.38 -7.53
C ALA A 154 -0.42 11.62 -7.44
N ALA A 155 0.20 11.59 -6.27
CA ALA A 155 1.45 10.85 -6.04
C ALA A 155 1.26 9.34 -6.23
N ILE A 156 0.13 8.79 -5.77
CA ILE A 156 -0.19 7.36 -5.94
C ILE A 156 -0.42 7.07 -7.42
N GLN A 157 -1.15 7.92 -8.14
CA GLN A 157 -1.39 7.76 -9.57
C GLN A 157 -0.09 7.75 -10.37
N THR A 158 0.87 8.62 -10.05
CA THR A 158 2.17 8.67 -10.73
C THR A 158 2.97 7.40 -10.45
N ARG A 159 3.02 6.92 -9.21
CA ARG A 159 3.70 5.65 -8.87
C ARG A 159 3.06 4.43 -9.56
N LEU A 160 1.74 4.37 -9.65
CA LEU A 160 1.05 3.30 -10.37
C LEU A 160 1.41 3.26 -11.85
N LYS A 161 1.59 4.42 -12.51
CA LYS A 161 2.04 4.49 -13.90
C LYS A 161 3.41 3.84 -14.11
N TRP A 162 4.30 3.88 -13.10
CA TRP A 162 5.63 3.27 -13.20
C TRP A 162 5.58 1.75 -13.43
N ILE A 163 4.48 1.11 -13.01
CA ILE A 163 4.27 -0.34 -13.10
C ILE A 163 3.10 -0.73 -14.01
N GLY A 164 2.72 0.17 -14.94
CA GLY A 164 1.69 -0.09 -15.95
C GLY A 164 0.25 -0.03 -15.43
N LEU A 165 0.02 0.54 -14.23
CA LEU A 165 -1.28 0.61 -13.58
C LEU A 165 -1.80 2.05 -13.44
N SER A 166 -3.06 2.14 -13.08
CA SER A 166 -3.77 3.38 -12.72
C SER A 166 -4.66 3.15 -11.49
N VAL A 167 -5.17 4.21 -10.89
CA VAL A 167 -6.14 4.09 -9.77
C VAL A 167 -7.43 3.37 -10.20
N ASP A 168 -7.79 3.42 -11.49
CA ASP A 168 -9.01 2.79 -12.03
C ASP A 168 -8.89 1.26 -12.14
N ASP A 169 -7.68 0.72 -12.00
CA ASP A 169 -7.45 -0.73 -11.95
C ASP A 169 -7.85 -1.35 -10.61
N PHE A 170 -8.11 -0.52 -9.58
CA PHE A 170 -8.50 -0.96 -8.24
C PHE A 170 -9.94 -0.57 -7.92
N ASP A 171 -10.62 -1.42 -7.14
CA ASP A 171 -11.97 -1.15 -6.66
C ASP A 171 -11.97 -0.12 -5.51
N TYR A 172 -10.85 0.02 -4.82
CA TYR A 172 -10.60 1.06 -3.82
C TYR A 172 -9.10 1.33 -3.69
N VAL A 173 -8.75 2.60 -3.44
CA VAL A 173 -7.36 3.06 -3.23
C VAL A 173 -7.35 3.96 -2.01
N THR A 174 -6.53 3.64 -1.02
CA THR A 174 -6.32 4.51 0.15
C THR A 174 -5.41 5.68 -0.20
N THR A 175 -5.82 6.88 0.19
CA THR A 175 -5.08 8.13 -0.03
C THR A 175 -5.23 9.02 1.20
N PHE A 176 -4.41 10.05 1.35
CA PHE A 176 -4.56 10.94 2.51
C PHE A 176 -5.87 11.77 2.45
N GLU A 177 -6.51 11.89 1.27
CA GLU A 177 -7.78 12.59 1.10
C GLU A 177 -8.98 11.78 1.60
N ASN A 178 -8.92 10.45 1.60
CA ASN A 178 -10.07 9.59 1.90
C ASN A 178 -9.91 8.72 3.15
N SER A 179 -8.76 8.77 3.82
CA SER A 179 -8.46 7.95 5.00
C SER A 179 -8.31 8.80 6.26
N HIS A 180 -8.74 8.24 7.40
CA HIS A 180 -8.65 8.87 8.71
C HIS A 180 -7.56 8.25 9.59
N TYR A 181 -7.06 7.08 9.22
CA TYR A 181 -6.03 6.34 9.95
C TYR A 181 -4.91 5.93 9.03
N CYS A 182 -3.74 5.63 9.60
CA CYS A 182 -2.59 5.07 8.92
C CYS A 182 -2.25 3.69 9.47
N LYS A 183 -1.54 2.87 8.72
CA LYS A 183 -0.88 1.67 9.21
C LYS A 183 0.10 2.05 10.34
N PRO A 184 0.29 1.21 11.37
CA PRO A 184 -0.28 -0.12 11.60
C PRO A 184 -1.60 -0.11 12.40
N ASN A 185 -2.35 1.00 12.44
CA ASN A 185 -3.59 1.06 13.20
C ASN A 185 -4.66 0.14 12.58
N LEU A 186 -5.27 -0.75 13.37
CA LEU A 186 -6.33 -1.64 12.89
C LEU A 186 -7.58 -0.91 12.39
N GLU A 187 -7.85 0.30 12.89
CA GLU A 187 -8.98 1.13 12.41
C GLU A 187 -8.79 1.52 10.93
N TYR A 188 -7.54 1.63 10.43
CA TYR A 188 -7.25 1.82 9.01
C TYR A 188 -7.86 0.69 8.16
N TYR A 189 -7.66 -0.56 8.57
CA TYR A 189 -8.19 -1.72 7.83
C TYR A 189 -9.71 -1.85 7.98
N LYS A 190 -10.26 -1.56 9.16
CA LYS A 190 -11.71 -1.54 9.36
C LYS A 190 -12.38 -0.51 8.46
N GLU A 191 -11.81 0.70 8.35
CA GLU A 191 -12.27 1.74 7.45
C GLU A 191 -12.28 1.27 5.98
N ILE A 192 -11.25 0.54 5.53
CA ILE A 192 -11.21 -0.05 4.20
C ILE A 192 -12.38 -1.03 4.03
N PHE A 193 -12.54 -2.01 4.94
CA PHE A 193 -13.58 -3.02 4.83
C PHE A 193 -14.99 -2.42 4.82
N GLU A 194 -15.24 -1.38 5.60
CA GLU A 194 -16.50 -0.63 5.57
C GLU A 194 -16.73 0.03 4.20
N ASN A 195 -15.72 0.73 3.65
CA ASN A 195 -15.82 1.42 2.36
C ASN A 195 -16.08 0.47 1.19
N ILE A 196 -15.48 -0.73 1.21
CA ILE A 196 -15.62 -1.69 0.10
C ILE A 196 -16.75 -2.70 0.32
N ASN A 197 -17.41 -2.67 1.48
CA ASN A 197 -18.42 -3.66 1.89
C ASN A 197 -17.92 -5.10 1.68
N SER A 198 -16.78 -5.42 2.28
CA SER A 198 -16.15 -6.74 2.28
C SER A 198 -15.88 -7.20 3.70
N LYS A 199 -15.67 -8.52 3.89
CA LYS A 199 -15.38 -9.08 5.20
C LYS A 199 -13.90 -9.42 5.34
N PRO A 200 -13.31 -9.20 6.53
CA PRO A 200 -11.92 -9.58 6.81
C PRO A 200 -11.60 -11.05 6.49
N GLU A 201 -12.45 -11.98 6.93
CA GLU A 201 -12.27 -13.42 6.77
C GLU A 201 -12.35 -13.91 5.31
N GLU A 202 -12.97 -13.13 4.41
CA GLU A 202 -13.04 -13.36 2.97
C GLU A 202 -11.92 -12.63 2.20
N SER A 203 -10.90 -12.14 2.90
CA SER A 203 -9.88 -11.27 2.32
C SER A 203 -8.46 -11.79 2.55
N ILE A 204 -7.55 -11.40 1.65
CA ILE A 204 -6.11 -11.59 1.81
C ILE A 204 -5.39 -10.26 1.65
N MET A 205 -4.44 -9.97 2.55
CA MET A 205 -3.51 -8.84 2.44
C MET A 205 -2.15 -9.33 1.97
N VAL A 206 -1.63 -8.69 0.95
CA VAL A 206 -0.29 -8.90 0.40
C VAL A 206 0.52 -7.63 0.62
N GLY A 207 1.62 -7.74 1.37
CA GLY A 207 2.48 -6.60 1.69
C GLY A 207 3.87 -7.02 2.09
N ASN A 208 4.81 -6.08 2.20
CA ASN A 208 6.22 -6.33 2.52
C ASN A 208 6.62 -5.89 3.93
N ASN A 209 5.76 -5.15 4.64
CA ASN A 209 6.05 -4.69 5.99
C ASN A 209 5.47 -5.65 7.04
N ALA A 210 6.35 -6.28 7.84
CA ALA A 210 5.98 -7.31 8.81
C ALA A 210 5.08 -6.80 9.95
N LEU A 211 5.07 -5.50 10.25
CA LEU A 211 4.18 -4.87 11.21
C LEU A 211 2.95 -4.26 10.51
N GLU A 212 3.19 -3.33 9.62
CA GLU A 212 2.13 -2.50 9.03
C GLU A 212 1.12 -3.30 8.23
N ASP A 213 1.58 -4.32 7.47
CA ASP A 213 0.72 -5.12 6.61
C ASP A 213 0.18 -6.37 7.31
N MET A 214 1.01 -6.98 8.15
CA MET A 214 0.65 -8.27 8.74
C MET A 214 -0.25 -8.14 9.97
N ILE A 215 -0.33 -6.97 10.60
CA ILE A 215 -1.20 -6.73 11.77
C ILE A 215 -2.67 -6.98 11.46
N VAL A 216 -3.08 -6.83 10.20
CA VAL A 216 -4.48 -7.06 9.78
C VAL A 216 -4.96 -8.50 10.02
N SER A 217 -4.04 -9.44 10.20
CA SER A 217 -4.34 -10.81 10.60
C SER A 217 -5.11 -10.89 11.94
N GLU A 218 -4.98 -9.88 12.81
CA GLU A 218 -5.75 -9.78 14.05
C GLU A 218 -7.26 -9.57 13.81
N LEU A 219 -7.64 -9.12 12.61
CA LEU A 219 -9.04 -9.01 12.17
C LEU A 219 -9.55 -10.28 11.47
N GLY A 220 -8.72 -11.33 11.34
CA GLY A 220 -9.06 -12.57 10.64
C GLY A 220 -8.75 -12.54 9.14
N VAL A 221 -8.08 -11.51 8.63
CA VAL A 221 -7.59 -11.43 7.25
C VAL A 221 -6.44 -12.41 7.05
N ARG A 222 -6.44 -13.16 5.96
CA ARG A 222 -5.25 -13.92 5.55
C ARG A 222 -4.16 -12.96 5.13
N THR A 223 -2.91 -13.33 5.36
CA THR A 223 -1.78 -12.47 5.02
C THR A 223 -0.73 -13.22 4.23
N PHE A 224 -0.06 -12.52 3.32
CA PHE A 224 1.14 -12.99 2.64
C PHE A 224 2.21 -11.91 2.68
N LEU A 225 3.35 -12.24 3.29
CA LEU A 225 4.46 -11.31 3.45
C LEU A 225 5.44 -11.46 2.28
N ILE A 226 5.57 -10.40 1.48
CA ILE A 226 6.56 -10.33 0.39
C ILE A 226 7.95 -10.14 1.00
N THR A 227 8.91 -10.96 0.56
CA THR A 227 10.28 -10.95 1.10
C THR A 227 11.30 -10.24 0.21
N ASP A 228 10.96 -9.88 -1.03
CA ASP A 228 11.87 -9.22 -1.98
C ASP A 228 12.37 -7.87 -1.45
N ASN A 229 11.49 -7.07 -0.87
CA ASN A 229 11.80 -5.79 -0.22
C ASN A 229 11.26 -5.76 1.21
N LEU A 230 11.58 -6.82 1.98
CA LEU A 230 11.07 -7.00 3.33
C LEU A 230 11.43 -5.83 4.26
N GLU A 231 10.42 -5.24 4.88
CA GLU A 231 10.55 -4.27 5.96
C GLU A 231 10.16 -4.91 7.31
N ASN A 232 11.15 -5.03 8.19
CA ASN A 232 10.96 -5.62 9.53
C ASN A 232 11.83 -4.94 10.59
N PRO A 233 11.66 -3.62 10.82
CA PRO A 233 12.46 -2.88 11.79
C PRO A 233 12.25 -3.40 13.23
N GLU A 234 11.05 -3.88 13.56
CA GLU A 234 10.68 -4.41 14.87
C GLU A 234 11.15 -5.86 15.10
N LYS A 235 11.80 -6.49 14.12
CA LYS A 235 12.32 -7.86 14.18
C LYS A 235 11.26 -8.90 14.57
N ILE A 236 10.07 -8.74 14.00
CA ILE A 236 8.96 -9.69 14.15
C ILE A 236 9.39 -11.03 13.55
N ASP A 237 9.04 -12.13 14.19
CA ASP A 237 9.26 -13.46 13.63
C ASP A 237 8.36 -13.67 12.40
N ILE A 238 8.96 -13.57 11.21
CA ILE A 238 8.24 -13.66 9.93
C ILE A 238 7.73 -15.09 9.63
N ASN A 239 8.26 -16.11 10.29
CA ASN A 239 7.77 -17.48 10.13
C ASN A 239 6.33 -17.68 10.66
N LYS A 240 5.78 -16.70 11.36
CA LYS A 240 4.36 -16.67 11.76
C LYS A 240 3.41 -16.40 10.60
N PHE A 241 3.92 -15.81 9.52
CA PHE A 241 3.15 -15.43 8.35
C PHE A 241 3.52 -16.34 7.19
N GLU A 242 2.55 -16.57 6.32
CA GLU A 242 2.86 -17.09 5.03
C GLU A 242 3.69 -16.04 4.26
N ASN A 243 4.82 -16.45 3.69
CA ASN A 243 5.76 -15.52 3.08
C ASN A 243 6.47 -16.12 1.86
N GLY A 244 7.02 -15.26 1.02
CA GLY A 244 7.77 -15.64 -0.17
C GLY A 244 8.03 -14.41 -1.05
N ASN A 245 8.55 -14.63 -2.25
CA ASN A 245 8.74 -13.57 -3.23
C ASN A 245 7.44 -13.23 -3.98
N PHE A 246 7.48 -12.21 -4.84
CA PHE A 246 6.31 -11.78 -5.60
C PHE A 246 5.79 -12.89 -6.56
N ASP A 247 6.67 -13.66 -7.16
CA ASP A 247 6.28 -14.77 -8.06
C ASP A 247 5.56 -15.89 -7.30
N ASP A 248 5.94 -16.14 -6.04
CA ASP A 248 5.27 -17.13 -5.19
C ASP A 248 3.82 -16.74 -4.94
N ILE A 249 3.54 -15.47 -4.61
CA ILE A 249 2.16 -15.02 -4.41
C ILE A 249 1.37 -14.96 -5.72
N ALA A 250 2.00 -14.57 -6.83
CA ALA A 250 1.35 -14.55 -8.12
C ALA A 250 0.85 -15.94 -8.50
N ASN A 251 1.71 -16.96 -8.34
CA ASN A 251 1.33 -18.36 -8.57
C ASN A 251 0.26 -18.83 -7.58
N LYS A 252 0.33 -18.40 -6.31
CA LYS A 252 -0.60 -18.82 -5.28
C LYS A 252 -1.97 -18.19 -5.46
N VAL A 253 -2.07 -16.88 -5.66
CA VAL A 253 -3.35 -16.20 -5.90
C VAL A 253 -4.06 -16.82 -7.10
N LEU A 254 -3.32 -17.18 -8.15
CA LEU A 254 -3.88 -17.86 -9.32
C LEU A 254 -4.35 -19.30 -9.03
N ASN A 255 -3.86 -19.95 -7.97
CA ASN A 255 -4.20 -21.34 -7.60
C ASN A 255 -5.20 -21.43 -6.42
N ILE A 256 -5.38 -20.37 -5.63
CA ILE A 256 -6.40 -20.31 -4.56
C ILE A 256 -7.82 -20.05 -5.14
N LEU A 257 -7.85 -19.69 -6.39
CA LEU A 257 -9.03 -19.29 -7.16
C LEU A 257 -9.47 -20.44 -8.06
#